data_0a9084438b6fb8e75306ef06c9a5bf47
#
_entry.id   0a9084438b6fb8e75306ef06c9a5bf47
#
_cell.length_a   1.000
_cell.length_b   1.000
_cell.length_c   1.000
_cell.angle_alpha   90.00
_cell.angle_beta   90.00
_cell.angle_gamma   90.00
#
_symmetry.space_group_name_H-M   'P 1'
#
loop_
_entity.id
_entity.type
_entity.pdbx_description
1 polymer ?
#
loop_
_entity_poly.entity_id
_entity_poly.type
_entity_poly.pdbx_seq_one_letter_code
_entity_poly.pdbx_strand_id
1 'polypeptide(L)' 'WKDQAYKKATSYLESQSFSKSGLIKQLEYEGFTNSQAKYGANKAYK' A
#
# COMPACT_ATOMS: atom_id res chain seq x y z
N TRP A 1 1.02 13.02 -1.41
CA TRP A 1 0.60 11.69 -1.90
C TRP A 1 1.12 10.56 -1.01
N LYS A 2 2.22 10.77 -0.35
CA LYS A 2 2.80 9.74 0.51
C LYS A 2 1.87 9.34 1.64
N ASP A 3 1.24 10.33 2.26
CA ASP A 3 0.29 10.06 3.34
C ASP A 3 -0.89 9.24 2.84
N GLN A 4 -1.38 9.52 1.64
CA GLN A 4 -2.50 8.80 1.08
C GLN A 4 -2.14 7.34 0.81
N ALA A 5 -0.97 7.10 0.25
CA ALA A 5 -0.51 5.74 -0.01
C ALA A 5 -0.36 4.96 1.29
N TYR A 6 0.22 5.59 2.30
CA TYR A 6 0.38 4.97 3.61
C TYR A 6 -0.97 4.64 4.25
N LYS A 7 -1.88 5.60 4.21
CA LYS A 7 -3.21 5.40 4.79
C LYS A 7 -3.98 4.28 4.10
N LYS A 8 -3.91 4.23 2.78
CA LYS A 8 -4.55 3.16 2.03
C LYS A 8 -3.92 1.81 2.37
N ALA A 9 -2.61 1.75 2.41
CA ALA A 9 -1.91 0.51 2.73
C ALA A 9 -2.30 0.01 4.11
N THR A 10 -2.32 0.90 5.10
CA THR A 10 -2.70 0.55 6.45
C THR A 10 -4.14 0.04 6.50
N SER A 11 -5.04 0.71 5.78
CA SER A 11 -6.44 0.31 5.72
C SER A 11 -6.60 -1.09 5.16
N TYR A 12 -5.87 -1.40 4.07
CA TYR A 12 -5.93 -2.74 3.49
C TYR A 12 -5.41 -3.80 4.44
N LEU A 13 -4.32 -3.50 5.14
CA LEU A 13 -3.74 -4.44 6.09
C LEU A 13 -4.67 -4.70 7.27
N GLU A 14 -5.46 -3.69 7.66
CA GLU A 14 -6.41 -3.85 8.74
C GLU A 14 -7.61 -4.70 8.34
N SER A 15 -8.06 -4.56 7.11
CA SER A 15 -9.25 -5.28 6.67
C SER A 15 -8.94 -6.65 6.07
N GLN A 16 -7.76 -6.84 5.51
CA GLN A 16 -7.37 -8.10 4.89
C GLN A 16 -5.89 -8.36 5.11
N SER A 17 -5.52 -9.63 5.00
CA SER A 17 -4.10 -9.99 5.05
C SER A 17 -3.53 -9.95 3.64
N PHE A 18 -2.55 -9.10 3.44
CA PHE A 18 -1.83 -9.01 2.16
C PHE A 18 -0.37 -9.36 2.39
N SER A 19 0.24 -10.01 1.41
CA SER A 19 1.69 -10.03 1.35
C SER A 19 2.15 -8.65 0.90
N LYS A 20 3.42 -8.33 1.13
CA LYS A 20 3.93 -7.01 0.75
C LYS A 20 3.77 -6.77 -0.74
N SER A 21 4.12 -7.76 -1.57
CA SER A 21 3.98 -7.60 -3.02
C SER A 21 2.53 -7.51 -3.44
N GLY A 22 1.64 -8.24 -2.79
CA GLY A 22 0.22 -8.15 -3.07
C GLY A 22 -0.33 -6.77 -2.73
N LEU A 23 0.12 -6.21 -1.60
CA LEU A 23 -0.29 -4.88 -1.19
C LEU A 23 0.19 -3.82 -2.19
N ILE A 24 1.44 -3.96 -2.65
CA ILE A 24 1.97 -3.03 -3.65
C ILE A 24 1.13 -3.07 -4.92
N LYS A 25 0.79 -4.26 -5.39
CA LYS A 25 -0.04 -4.40 -6.59
C LYS A 25 -1.42 -3.80 -6.39
N GLN A 26 -2.00 -3.98 -5.22
CA GLN A 26 -3.31 -3.43 -4.92
C GLN A 26 -3.28 -1.90 -4.95
N LEU A 27 -2.24 -1.31 -4.39
CA LEU A 27 -2.09 0.14 -4.41
C LEU A 27 -1.91 0.66 -5.83
N GLU A 28 -1.14 -0.05 -6.65
CA GLU A 28 -1.00 0.32 -8.06
C GLU A 28 -2.33 0.29 -8.78
N TYR A 29 -3.14 -0.70 -8.47
CA TYR A 29 -4.48 -0.82 -9.05
C TYR A 29 -5.35 0.38 -8.68
N GLU A 30 -5.15 0.91 -7.48
CA GLU A 30 -5.90 2.08 -7.02
C GLU A 30 -5.48 3.38 -7.70
N GLY A 31 -4.38 3.35 -8.44
CA GLY A 31 -3.93 4.52 -9.17
C GLY A 31 -2.61 5.11 -8.70
N PHE A 32 -2.02 4.53 -7.66
CA PHE A 32 -0.70 4.99 -7.20
C PHE A 32 0.37 4.51 -8.16
N THR A 33 1.44 5.29 -8.28
CA THR A 33 2.60 4.84 -9.04
C THR A 33 3.30 3.72 -8.30
N ASN A 34 4.19 3.00 -8.99
CA ASN A 34 4.97 1.94 -8.36
C ASN A 34 5.76 2.47 -7.17
N SER A 35 6.38 3.64 -7.33
CA SER A 35 7.14 4.26 -6.23
C SER A 35 6.25 4.58 -5.04
N GLN A 36 5.08 5.14 -5.30
CA GLN A 36 4.14 5.48 -4.24
C GLN A 36 3.62 4.23 -3.55
N ALA A 37 3.30 3.21 -4.33
CA ALA A 37 2.80 1.95 -3.79
C ALA A 37 3.86 1.29 -2.90
N LYS A 38 5.10 1.28 -3.34
CA LYS A 38 6.18 0.71 -2.55
C LYS A 38 6.40 1.49 -1.26
N TYR A 39 6.37 2.80 -1.34
CA TYR A 39 6.53 3.63 -0.16
C TYR A 39 5.44 3.32 0.88
N GLY A 40 4.19 3.34 0.44
CA GLY A 40 3.07 3.10 1.33
C GLY A 40 3.12 1.71 1.93
N ALA A 41 3.37 0.70 1.11
CA ALA A 41 3.43 -0.67 1.57
C ALA A 41 4.58 -0.88 2.56
N ASN A 42 5.77 -0.34 2.26
CA ASN A 42 6.91 -0.48 3.16
C ASN A 42 6.67 0.20 4.49
N LYS A 43 6.02 1.34 4.47
CA LYS A 43 5.75 2.09 5.69
C LYS A 43 4.70 1.40 6.56
N ALA A 44 3.67 0.86 5.92
CA ALA A 44 2.57 0.22 6.65
C ALA A 44 2.89 -1.22 7.05
N TYR A 45 3.64 -1.91 6.23
CA TYR A 45 3.95 -3.33 6.43
C TYR A 45 5.24 -3.45 7.23
N LYS A 46 5.13 -3.86 8.44
CA LYS A 46 6.30 -3.93 9.34
C LYS A 46 6.81 -5.32 9.52
#